data_e795e68fd4efa53127069c1acbc8c8cf
#
_entry.id   e795e68fd4efa53127069c1acbc8c8cf
#
_cell.length_a   1.000
_cell.length_b   1.000
_cell.length_c   1.000
_cell.angle_alpha   90.00
_cell.angle_beta   90.00
_cell.angle_gamma   90.00
#
_symmetry.space_group_name_H-M   'P 1'
#
loop_
_entity.id
_entity.type
_entity.pdbx_description
1 polymer ?
#
loop_
_entity_poly.entity_id
_entity_poly.type
_entity_poly.pdbx_seq_one_letter_code
_entity_poly.pdbx_strand_id
1 'polypeptide(L)'
;MRILIYSANFAPEPTGIGKYSGEMAAWLAAHGHSVRVVAAPPYYPAWKVNPDYLRPRYRRDRWHGVDVWRAPLWVPKIPTGLSRVFHLASFAVTSFPIMLGQIFWRPEVVLVVAPAFVCAPSALLTARLCGAEAWLHLQDFEVDVAFRLGLLKGKLLQRLILRMERWVLRRFDVVSSISSRMIERLLTKGVQQERTRYFPNWVDMSHVRPSLASGSHRAQLGIDANATVVLFSGSLGAKQGLMMIPEAARILAERREIQFVICGDGVMKPKIEAAAAGMTNIHFLPLQPFHRLGELLAMADVHLLPQSPDAADLVLPSKLSGMLASGRPVIATCREGTELHSIVSVCGIAVPPEESATLAAAAIRKLSEEPEVRVEFGRRARAYAEANFERDAVLGRVFEGLDRAASAVADDVVA
;
A
#
# COMPACT_ATOMS: atom_id res chain seq x y z
N MET A 1 24.55 -10.13 -1.82
CA MET A 1 24.36 -9.88 -0.36
C MET A 1 23.38 -10.84 0.27
N ARG A 2 23.45 -11.03 1.59
CA ARG A 2 22.47 -11.78 2.39
C ARG A 2 21.50 -10.80 3.05
N ILE A 3 20.26 -10.80 2.61
CA ILE A 3 19.23 -9.86 3.05
C ILE A 3 18.16 -10.61 3.85
N LEU A 4 17.97 -10.21 5.11
CA LEU A 4 16.91 -10.74 5.97
C LEU A 4 15.74 -9.75 5.99
N ILE A 5 14.60 -10.15 5.46
CA ILE A 5 13.36 -9.37 5.51
C ILE A 5 12.51 -9.85 6.69
N TYR A 6 12.12 -8.95 7.56
CA TYR A 6 11.27 -9.23 8.70
C TYR A 6 9.95 -8.48 8.58
N SER A 7 8.89 -9.18 8.21
CA SER A 7 7.58 -8.60 7.91
C SER A 7 6.47 -9.53 8.39
N ALA A 8 5.56 -9.05 9.22
CA ALA A 8 4.41 -9.84 9.64
C ALA A 8 3.53 -10.25 8.43
N ASN A 9 3.32 -9.33 7.50
CA ASN A 9 2.59 -9.57 6.26
C ASN A 9 3.55 -9.92 5.11
N PHE A 10 3.30 -11.02 4.43
CA PHE A 10 4.12 -11.47 3.32
C PHE A 10 3.28 -12.29 2.32
N ALA A 11 3.80 -12.46 1.10
CA ALA A 11 3.20 -13.34 0.09
C ALA A 11 2.82 -14.72 0.67
N PRO A 12 1.73 -15.35 0.20
CA PRO A 12 0.90 -15.02 -0.96
C PRO A 12 -0.27 -14.04 -0.68
N GLU A 13 -0.16 -13.14 0.29
CA GLU A 13 -1.19 -12.12 0.50
C GLU A 13 -1.33 -11.24 -0.75
N PRO A 14 -2.55 -11.07 -1.31
CA PRO A 14 -2.73 -10.46 -2.63
C PRO A 14 -2.67 -8.94 -2.63
N THR A 15 -2.67 -8.31 -1.44
CA THR A 15 -2.78 -6.85 -1.30
C THR A 15 -1.92 -6.32 -0.15
N GLY A 16 -1.72 -5.00 -0.14
CA GLY A 16 -1.02 -4.30 0.94
C GLY A 16 0.43 -4.73 1.12
N ILE A 17 0.89 -4.71 2.35
CA ILE A 17 2.29 -4.98 2.72
C ILE A 17 2.74 -6.36 2.26
N GLY A 18 1.88 -7.38 2.36
CA GLY A 18 2.22 -8.74 1.98
C GLY A 18 2.57 -8.87 0.50
N LYS A 19 1.82 -8.19 -0.39
CA LYS A 19 2.11 -8.11 -1.82
C LYS A 19 3.48 -7.44 -2.06
N TYR A 20 3.69 -6.24 -1.52
CA TYR A 20 4.93 -5.49 -1.74
C TYR A 20 6.16 -6.20 -1.16
N SER A 21 6.06 -6.75 0.05
CA SER A 21 7.15 -7.51 0.64
C SER A 21 7.48 -8.77 -0.17
N GLY A 22 6.46 -9.45 -0.72
CA GLY A 22 6.65 -10.63 -1.56
C GLY A 22 7.29 -10.32 -2.91
N GLU A 23 6.85 -9.25 -3.58
CA GLU A 23 7.41 -8.79 -4.86
C GLU A 23 8.86 -8.29 -4.68
N MET A 24 9.13 -7.51 -3.62
CA MET A 24 10.47 -7.04 -3.29
C MET A 24 11.42 -8.20 -3.03
N ALA A 25 11.02 -9.17 -2.22
CA ALA A 25 11.87 -10.33 -1.92
C ALA A 25 12.18 -11.15 -3.18
N ALA A 26 11.18 -11.38 -4.04
CA ALA A 26 11.36 -12.08 -5.31
C ALA A 26 12.28 -11.31 -6.26
N TRP A 27 12.12 -9.99 -6.34
CA TRP A 27 12.98 -9.13 -7.15
C TRP A 27 14.43 -9.18 -6.69
N LEU A 28 14.70 -9.05 -5.38
CA LEU A 28 16.04 -9.15 -4.80
C LEU A 28 16.68 -10.52 -5.09
N ALA A 29 15.92 -11.60 -4.95
CA ALA A 29 16.43 -12.95 -5.27
C ALA A 29 16.77 -13.10 -6.76
N ALA A 30 15.93 -12.54 -7.66
CA ALA A 30 16.18 -12.53 -9.11
C ALA A 30 17.43 -11.71 -9.50
N HIS A 31 17.79 -10.70 -8.68
CA HIS A 31 18.99 -9.86 -8.88
C HIS A 31 20.24 -10.42 -8.12
N GLY A 32 20.24 -11.69 -7.76
CA GLY A 32 21.42 -12.39 -7.24
C GLY A 32 21.66 -12.24 -5.74
N HIS A 33 20.71 -11.64 -4.98
CA HIS A 33 20.83 -11.60 -3.53
C HIS A 33 20.33 -12.90 -2.89
N SER A 34 20.97 -13.31 -1.80
CA SER A 34 20.48 -14.40 -0.96
C SER A 34 19.45 -13.84 0.02
N VAL A 35 18.17 -14.16 -0.19
CA VAL A 35 17.06 -13.55 0.57
C VAL A 35 16.41 -14.57 1.50
N ARG A 36 16.28 -14.21 2.76
CA ARG A 36 15.43 -14.90 3.75
C ARG A 36 14.36 -14.00 4.28
N VAL A 37 13.20 -14.57 4.55
CA VAL A 37 12.07 -13.84 5.11
C VAL A 37 11.59 -14.50 6.39
N VAL A 38 11.38 -13.71 7.43
CA VAL A 38 10.65 -14.12 8.64
C VAL A 38 9.29 -13.44 8.61
N ALA A 39 8.22 -14.24 8.51
CA ALA A 39 6.87 -13.73 8.34
C ALA A 39 5.84 -14.54 9.14
N ALA A 40 4.60 -14.02 9.24
CA ALA A 40 3.47 -14.76 9.74
C ALA A 40 2.82 -15.62 8.64
N PRO A 41 1.96 -16.58 8.98
CA PRO A 41 1.05 -17.20 8.03
C PRO A 41 0.18 -16.15 7.35
N PRO A 42 -0.18 -16.30 6.07
CA PRO A 42 -1.06 -15.36 5.37
C PRO A 42 -2.43 -15.25 6.04
N TYR A 43 -2.88 -14.04 6.34
CA TYR A 43 -4.16 -13.77 7.01
C TYR A 43 -4.90 -12.54 6.47
N TYR A 44 -4.17 -11.66 5.78
CA TYR A 44 -4.72 -10.40 5.26
C TYR A 44 -5.16 -10.56 3.78
N PRO A 45 -6.25 -9.94 3.30
CA PRO A 45 -7.09 -8.93 3.99
C PRO A 45 -8.25 -9.51 4.80
N ALA A 46 -8.45 -10.83 4.78
CA ALA A 46 -9.62 -11.47 5.38
C ALA A 46 -9.62 -11.50 6.93
N TRP A 47 -8.52 -11.13 7.59
CA TRP A 47 -8.32 -11.30 9.04
C TRP A 47 -8.61 -12.73 9.50
N LYS A 48 -8.24 -13.68 8.68
CA LYS A 48 -8.38 -15.11 8.91
C LYS A 48 -7.19 -15.83 8.32
N VAL A 49 -6.55 -16.69 9.11
CA VAL A 49 -5.42 -17.48 8.62
C VAL A 49 -5.87 -18.33 7.43
N ASN A 50 -5.08 -18.31 6.37
CA ASN A 50 -5.33 -19.10 5.17
C ASN A 50 -5.46 -20.60 5.54
N PRO A 51 -6.42 -21.34 4.98
CA PRO A 51 -6.67 -22.77 5.27
C PRO A 51 -5.44 -23.65 5.21
N ASP A 52 -4.51 -23.39 4.29
CA ASP A 52 -3.26 -24.16 4.15
C ASP A 52 -2.28 -23.97 5.31
N TYR A 53 -2.55 -22.99 6.21
CA TYR A 53 -1.71 -22.58 7.33
C TYR A 53 -2.41 -22.69 8.69
N LEU A 54 -3.55 -23.37 8.79
CA LEU A 54 -4.38 -23.41 10.00
C LEU A 54 -3.69 -24.02 11.24
N ARG A 55 -2.68 -24.86 11.06
CA ARG A 55 -1.92 -25.43 12.18
C ARG A 55 -0.93 -24.41 12.71
N PRO A 56 -1.04 -23.93 13.98
CA PRO A 56 -0.13 -22.95 14.56
C PRO A 56 1.23 -23.60 14.86
N ARG A 57 2.09 -23.68 13.85
CA ARG A 57 3.43 -24.24 13.95
C ARG A 57 4.43 -23.42 13.18
N TYR A 58 5.70 -23.53 13.55
CA TYR A 58 6.78 -23.02 12.73
C TYR A 58 6.85 -23.81 11.42
N ARG A 59 6.97 -23.10 10.31
CA ARG A 59 6.98 -23.67 8.96
C ARG A 59 8.04 -22.99 8.11
N ARG A 60 8.64 -23.72 7.19
CA ARG A 60 9.47 -23.18 6.11
C ARG A 60 8.73 -23.35 4.79
N ASP A 61 8.69 -22.27 4.03
CA ASP A 61 8.12 -22.21 2.68
C ASP A 61 9.19 -21.71 1.72
N ARG A 62 8.93 -21.85 0.42
CA ARG A 62 9.69 -21.17 -0.64
C ARG A 62 8.77 -20.27 -1.43
N TRP A 63 9.27 -19.09 -1.79
CA TRP A 63 8.56 -18.09 -2.60
C TRP A 63 9.50 -17.51 -3.64
N HIS A 64 9.33 -17.85 -4.94
CA HIS A 64 10.16 -17.32 -6.04
C HIS A 64 11.66 -17.25 -5.72
N GLY A 65 12.25 -18.36 -5.27
CA GLY A 65 13.66 -18.42 -4.91
C GLY A 65 14.02 -17.97 -3.49
N VAL A 66 13.06 -17.43 -2.73
CA VAL A 66 13.24 -16.92 -1.37
C VAL A 66 12.89 -17.97 -0.34
N ASP A 67 13.72 -18.13 0.69
CA ASP A 67 13.41 -18.97 1.86
C ASP A 67 12.56 -18.22 2.88
N VAL A 68 11.35 -18.70 3.15
CA VAL A 68 10.39 -18.06 4.05
C VAL A 68 10.20 -18.87 5.33
N TRP A 69 10.46 -18.24 6.46
CA TRP A 69 10.27 -18.81 7.80
C TRP A 69 8.99 -18.22 8.41
N ARG A 70 7.98 -19.08 8.63
CA ARG A 70 6.70 -18.68 9.19
C ARG A 70 6.68 -18.91 10.69
N ALA A 71 6.40 -17.85 11.46
CA ALA A 71 6.14 -17.92 12.89
C ALA A 71 4.64 -17.91 13.16
N PRO A 72 4.11 -18.69 14.12
CA PRO A 72 2.69 -18.64 14.51
C PRO A 72 2.27 -17.21 14.88
N LEU A 73 0.99 -16.92 14.63
CA LEU A 73 0.41 -15.60 14.91
C LEU A 73 -1.02 -15.80 15.39
N TRP A 74 -1.42 -15.04 16.39
CA TRP A 74 -2.82 -14.97 16.80
C TRP A 74 -3.57 -13.93 15.97
N VAL A 75 -4.66 -14.34 15.29
CA VAL A 75 -5.49 -13.45 14.49
C VAL A 75 -6.83 -13.22 15.20
N PRO A 76 -7.17 -11.98 15.56
CA PRO A 76 -8.44 -11.67 16.22
C PRO A 76 -9.61 -11.78 15.23
N LYS A 77 -10.75 -12.27 15.70
CA LYS A 77 -12.00 -12.30 14.90
C LYS A 77 -12.48 -10.89 14.53
N ILE A 78 -12.30 -9.94 15.45
CA ILE A 78 -12.63 -8.52 15.25
C ILE A 78 -11.37 -7.71 15.55
N PRO A 79 -10.76 -7.05 14.54
CA PRO A 79 -9.52 -6.29 14.70
C PRO A 79 -9.78 -4.92 15.33
N THR A 80 -9.98 -4.89 16.65
CA THR A 80 -10.04 -3.66 17.45
C THR A 80 -8.64 -3.16 17.80
N GLY A 81 -8.52 -1.95 18.37
CA GLY A 81 -7.23 -1.37 18.71
C GLY A 81 -6.37 -2.25 19.60
N LEU A 82 -6.92 -2.73 20.73
CA LEU A 82 -6.18 -3.59 21.66
C LEU A 82 -5.90 -4.97 21.06
N SER A 83 -6.86 -5.57 20.36
CA SER A 83 -6.64 -6.87 19.73
C SER A 83 -5.54 -6.83 18.66
N ARG A 84 -5.37 -5.70 17.94
CA ARG A 84 -4.25 -5.50 17.01
C ARG A 84 -2.91 -5.45 17.72
N VAL A 85 -2.83 -4.83 18.90
CA VAL A 85 -1.59 -4.84 19.70
C VAL A 85 -1.21 -6.25 20.11
N PHE A 86 -2.16 -7.05 20.64
CA PHE A 86 -1.91 -8.46 20.97
C PHE A 86 -1.57 -9.31 19.75
N HIS A 87 -2.21 -9.04 18.62
CA HIS A 87 -1.90 -9.69 17.35
C HIS A 87 -0.43 -9.49 16.96
N LEU A 88 0.05 -8.26 16.91
CA LEU A 88 1.43 -7.94 16.58
C LEU A 88 2.42 -8.43 17.65
N ALA A 89 2.06 -8.33 18.93
CA ALA A 89 2.87 -8.84 20.03
C ALA A 89 3.03 -10.37 19.95
N SER A 90 1.96 -11.11 19.60
CA SER A 90 2.04 -12.55 19.40
C SER A 90 3.05 -12.93 18.32
N PHE A 91 3.08 -12.20 17.20
CA PHE A 91 4.07 -12.40 16.15
C PHE A 91 5.48 -12.07 16.61
N ALA A 92 5.67 -10.94 17.30
CA ALA A 92 6.99 -10.56 17.81
C ALA A 92 7.59 -11.61 18.76
N VAL A 93 6.76 -12.18 19.65
CA VAL A 93 7.17 -13.23 20.60
C VAL A 93 7.50 -14.54 19.88
N THR A 94 6.62 -15.00 18.99
CA THR A 94 6.81 -16.28 18.30
C THR A 94 7.93 -16.24 17.24
N SER A 95 8.14 -15.11 16.60
CA SER A 95 9.24 -14.95 15.62
C SER A 95 10.60 -14.70 16.26
N PHE A 96 10.67 -14.32 17.53
CA PHE A 96 11.93 -14.04 18.22
C PHE A 96 12.96 -15.17 18.15
N PRO A 97 12.62 -16.46 18.41
CA PRO A 97 13.56 -17.57 18.29
C PRO A 97 14.08 -17.74 16.85
N ILE A 98 13.21 -17.50 15.84
CA ILE A 98 13.63 -17.56 14.43
C ILE A 98 14.64 -16.45 14.15
N MET A 99 14.37 -15.23 14.61
CA MET A 99 15.27 -14.07 14.42
C MET A 99 16.64 -14.34 15.04
N LEU A 100 16.70 -14.90 16.25
CA LEU A 100 17.96 -15.33 16.88
C LEU A 100 18.67 -16.41 16.04
N GLY A 101 17.92 -17.34 15.47
CA GLY A 101 18.47 -18.37 14.58
C GLY A 101 19.10 -17.79 13.31
N GLN A 102 18.66 -16.61 12.83
CA GLN A 102 19.26 -15.97 11.66
C GLN A 102 20.67 -15.40 11.92
N ILE A 103 21.07 -15.23 13.17
CA ILE A 103 22.43 -14.81 13.52
C ILE A 103 23.48 -15.77 12.94
N PHE A 104 23.19 -17.07 12.92
CA PHE A 104 24.07 -18.08 12.31
C PHE A 104 24.16 -17.97 10.78
N TRP A 105 23.15 -17.38 10.14
CA TRP A 105 23.17 -17.10 8.70
C TRP A 105 23.95 -15.83 8.35
N ARG A 106 24.16 -14.96 9.34
CA ARG A 106 24.92 -13.70 9.23
C ARG A 106 24.39 -12.82 8.09
N PRO A 107 23.15 -12.29 8.18
CA PRO A 107 22.67 -11.31 7.22
C PRO A 107 23.58 -10.09 7.21
N GLU A 108 23.68 -9.44 6.05
CA GLU A 108 24.39 -8.17 5.86
C GLU A 108 23.42 -6.99 5.98
N VAL A 109 22.12 -7.23 5.69
CA VAL A 109 21.03 -6.28 5.88
C VAL A 109 19.86 -6.96 6.60
N VAL A 110 19.30 -6.29 7.62
CA VAL A 110 18.06 -6.68 8.29
C VAL A 110 17.00 -5.62 8.01
N LEU A 111 16.13 -5.90 7.04
CA LEU A 111 15.05 -5.02 6.61
C LEU A 111 13.75 -5.37 7.34
N VAL A 112 13.27 -4.47 8.19
CA VAL A 112 11.97 -4.58 8.88
C VAL A 112 10.91 -3.82 8.11
N VAL A 113 9.81 -4.47 7.78
CA VAL A 113 8.64 -3.82 7.16
C VAL A 113 7.55 -3.65 8.21
N ALA A 114 7.22 -2.40 8.53
CA ALA A 114 6.13 -2.10 9.45
C ALA A 114 4.76 -2.27 8.76
N PRO A 115 3.73 -2.75 9.49
CA PRO A 115 3.46 -2.48 10.90
C PRO A 115 4.11 -3.54 11.80
N ALA A 116 5.17 -3.23 12.41
CA ALA A 116 5.81 -4.16 13.34
C ALA A 116 6.75 -3.41 14.30
N PHE A 117 6.30 -2.28 14.81
CA PHE A 117 7.10 -1.53 15.78
C PHE A 117 7.55 -2.41 16.95
N VAL A 118 6.69 -3.36 17.37
CA VAL A 118 7.01 -4.36 18.39
C VAL A 118 8.07 -5.38 17.95
N CYS A 119 8.34 -5.50 16.65
CA CYS A 119 9.37 -6.37 16.07
C CYS A 119 10.75 -5.70 16.00
N ALA A 120 10.82 -4.37 16.12
CA ALA A 120 12.05 -3.61 16.01
C ALA A 120 13.15 -4.05 17.00
N PRO A 121 12.87 -4.37 18.28
CA PRO A 121 13.91 -4.81 19.20
C PRO A 121 14.65 -6.08 18.77
N SER A 122 13.92 -7.10 18.30
CA SER A 122 14.53 -8.35 17.84
C SER A 122 15.34 -8.16 16.55
N ALA A 123 14.85 -7.32 15.65
CA ALA A 123 15.57 -6.97 14.42
C ALA A 123 16.88 -6.22 14.71
N LEU A 124 16.82 -5.19 15.56
CA LEU A 124 18.01 -4.45 15.99
C LEU A 124 19.03 -5.33 16.70
N LEU A 125 18.55 -6.26 17.54
CA LEU A 125 19.43 -7.22 18.20
C LEU A 125 20.13 -8.12 17.19
N THR A 126 19.37 -8.71 16.25
CA THR A 126 19.93 -9.56 15.18
C THR A 126 20.92 -8.78 14.32
N ALA A 127 20.56 -7.57 13.89
CA ALA A 127 21.46 -6.73 13.08
C ALA A 127 22.79 -6.44 13.81
N ARG A 128 22.73 -6.02 15.07
CA ARG A 128 23.92 -5.73 15.87
C ARG A 128 24.82 -6.95 16.07
N LEU A 129 24.24 -8.11 16.37
CA LEU A 129 25.02 -9.32 16.59
C LEU A 129 25.66 -9.85 15.29
N CYS A 130 25.13 -9.46 14.13
CA CYS A 130 25.69 -9.81 12.82
C CYS A 130 26.61 -8.74 12.21
N GLY A 131 26.66 -7.54 12.76
CA GLY A 131 27.24 -6.36 12.11
C GLY A 131 26.49 -5.95 10.84
N ALA A 132 25.19 -6.24 10.78
CA ALA A 132 24.32 -5.96 9.63
C ALA A 132 23.75 -4.54 9.69
N GLU A 133 23.49 -3.95 8.52
CA GLU A 133 22.74 -2.72 8.40
C GLU A 133 21.28 -2.94 8.83
N ALA A 134 20.81 -2.16 9.79
CA ALA A 134 19.44 -2.21 10.28
C ALA A 134 18.58 -1.21 9.50
N TRP A 135 17.64 -1.70 8.71
CA TRP A 135 16.74 -0.89 7.90
C TRP A 135 15.29 -1.05 8.33
N LEU A 136 14.60 0.05 8.60
CA LEU A 136 13.17 0.08 8.88
C LEU A 136 12.41 0.74 7.73
N HIS A 137 11.49 0.01 7.11
CA HIS A 137 10.59 0.51 6.09
C HIS A 137 9.17 0.70 6.65
N LEU A 138 8.71 1.95 6.70
CA LEU A 138 7.41 2.33 7.25
C LEU A 138 6.37 2.47 6.14
N GLN A 139 5.37 1.60 6.14
CA GLN A 139 4.20 1.70 5.27
C GLN A 139 3.09 2.57 5.90
N ASP A 140 3.04 2.64 7.25
CA ASP A 140 2.11 3.42 8.04
C ASP A 140 2.76 3.89 9.36
N PHE A 141 2.33 5.04 9.88
CA PHE A 141 2.64 5.48 11.24
C PHE A 141 1.60 4.93 12.23
N GLU A 142 1.76 3.68 12.64
CA GLU A 142 0.80 3.00 13.53
C GLU A 142 0.53 3.73 14.84
N VAL A 143 1.57 4.30 15.43
CA VAL A 143 1.48 5.04 16.69
C VAL A 143 0.60 6.28 16.51
N ASP A 144 0.83 7.05 15.44
CA ASP A 144 0.03 8.24 15.13
C ASP A 144 -1.42 7.88 14.82
N VAL A 145 -1.65 6.77 14.08
CA VAL A 145 -2.98 6.26 13.76
C VAL A 145 -3.71 5.79 15.03
N ALA A 146 -3.02 5.10 15.94
CA ALA A 146 -3.60 4.64 17.20
C ALA A 146 -4.08 5.80 18.08
N PHE A 147 -3.32 6.91 18.12
CA PHE A 147 -3.72 8.11 18.87
C PHE A 147 -4.90 8.82 18.23
N ARG A 148 -4.91 9.02 16.90
CA ARG A 148 -6.02 9.68 16.19
C ARG A 148 -7.33 8.90 16.31
N LEU A 149 -7.26 7.58 16.39
CA LEU A 149 -8.43 6.72 16.62
C LEU A 149 -8.89 6.66 18.08
N GLY A 150 -8.22 7.39 18.99
CA GLY A 150 -8.57 7.40 20.42
C GLY A 150 -8.34 6.05 21.13
N LEU A 151 -7.55 5.16 20.53
CA LEU A 151 -7.26 3.81 21.05
C LEU A 151 -6.32 3.86 22.27
N LEU A 152 -5.53 4.93 22.38
CA LEU A 152 -4.61 5.18 23.48
C LEU A 152 -5.04 6.48 24.18
N LYS A 153 -5.61 6.37 25.38
CA LYS A 153 -6.06 7.48 26.19
C LYS A 153 -5.04 7.80 27.27
N GLY A 154 -4.77 9.08 27.50
CA GLY A 154 -3.88 9.57 28.57
C GLY A 154 -2.61 10.24 28.05
N LYS A 155 -2.42 11.52 28.44
CA LYS A 155 -1.29 12.36 28.00
C LYS A 155 0.09 11.78 28.37
N LEU A 156 0.19 11.11 29.52
CA LEU A 156 1.44 10.51 29.97
C LEU A 156 1.83 9.29 29.15
N LEU A 157 0.88 8.39 28.90
CA LEU A 157 1.07 7.21 28.06
C LEU A 157 1.44 7.63 26.63
N GLN A 158 0.76 8.65 26.10
CA GLN A 158 1.07 9.21 24.79
C GLN A 158 2.53 9.70 24.71
N ARG A 159 2.98 10.48 25.70
CA ARG A 159 4.36 10.98 25.75
C ARG A 159 5.38 9.84 25.82
N LEU A 160 5.09 8.80 26.60
CA LEU A 160 5.97 7.64 26.73
C LEU A 160 6.09 6.87 25.40
N ILE A 161 4.97 6.57 24.74
CA ILE A 161 4.95 5.84 23.48
C ILE A 161 5.66 6.64 22.37
N LEU A 162 5.42 7.95 22.27
CA LEU A 162 6.12 8.80 21.30
C LEU A 162 7.62 8.91 21.60
N ARG A 163 8.03 8.86 22.88
CA ARG A 163 9.45 8.82 23.24
C ARG A 163 10.09 7.49 22.86
N MET A 164 9.39 6.38 23.09
CA MET A 164 9.83 5.05 22.68
C MET A 164 9.93 4.94 21.13
N GLU A 165 8.92 5.41 20.41
CA GLU A 165 8.95 5.45 18.96
C GLU A 165 10.17 6.20 18.43
N ARG A 166 10.40 7.44 18.92
CA ARG A 166 11.58 8.24 18.54
C ARG A 166 12.89 7.53 18.87
N TRP A 167 12.95 6.88 20.02
CA TRP A 167 14.14 6.14 20.45
C TRP A 167 14.43 4.97 19.53
N VAL A 168 13.40 4.21 19.12
CA VAL A 168 13.54 3.08 18.17
C VAL A 168 13.93 3.59 16.78
N LEU A 169 13.22 4.58 16.24
CA LEU A 169 13.49 5.14 14.92
C LEU A 169 14.96 5.57 14.75
N ARG A 170 15.53 6.18 15.80
CA ARG A 170 16.94 6.66 15.79
C ARG A 170 17.97 5.53 15.89
N ARG A 171 17.58 4.29 16.12
CA ARG A 171 18.47 3.13 16.25
C ARG A 171 18.69 2.37 14.97
N PHE A 172 17.88 2.63 13.95
CA PHE A 172 18.06 2.10 12.62
C PHE A 172 19.07 2.93 11.83
N ASP A 173 19.87 2.26 11.01
CA ASP A 173 20.84 2.90 10.15
C ASP A 173 20.13 3.57 8.97
N VAL A 174 19.08 2.91 8.44
CA VAL A 174 18.19 3.45 7.40
C VAL A 174 16.74 3.39 7.87
N VAL A 175 16.00 4.49 7.66
CA VAL A 175 14.54 4.55 7.85
C VAL A 175 13.91 5.05 6.57
N SER A 176 13.10 4.21 5.93
CA SER A 176 12.44 4.55 4.67
C SER A 176 10.92 4.61 4.82
N SER A 177 10.28 5.36 3.93
CA SER A 177 8.83 5.43 3.87
C SER A 177 8.32 5.73 2.47
N ILE A 178 7.01 5.50 2.28
CA ILE A 178 6.35 5.43 0.98
C ILE A 178 5.96 6.79 0.38
N SER A 179 6.06 7.87 1.15
CA SER A 179 5.68 9.21 0.68
C SER A 179 6.63 10.29 1.21
N SER A 180 6.75 11.39 0.46
CA SER A 180 7.59 12.54 0.85
C SER A 180 7.11 13.14 2.17
N ARG A 181 5.80 13.20 2.39
CA ARG A 181 5.22 13.68 3.65
C ARG A 181 5.56 12.76 4.84
N MET A 182 5.60 11.46 4.61
CA MET A 182 6.03 10.53 5.65
C MET A 182 7.53 10.70 5.96
N ILE A 183 8.37 11.00 4.97
CA ILE A 183 9.78 11.35 5.19
C ILE A 183 9.90 12.64 6.02
N GLU A 184 9.19 13.71 5.67
CA GLU A 184 9.13 14.93 6.48
C GLU A 184 8.71 14.62 7.93
N ARG A 185 7.73 13.75 8.12
CA ARG A 185 7.28 13.29 9.44
C ARG A 185 8.40 12.57 10.21
N LEU A 186 9.21 11.74 9.55
CA LEU A 186 10.38 11.09 10.17
C LEU A 186 11.39 12.12 10.66
N LEU A 187 11.66 13.18 9.87
CA LEU A 187 12.55 14.28 10.28
C LEU A 187 12.02 14.96 11.54
N THR A 188 10.70 15.25 11.63
CA THR A 188 10.09 15.83 12.85
C THR A 188 10.15 14.90 14.06
N LYS A 189 10.22 13.58 13.83
CA LYS A 189 10.45 12.57 14.89
C LYS A 189 11.94 12.43 15.26
N GLY A 190 12.84 13.18 14.57
CA GLY A 190 14.27 13.27 14.88
C GLY A 190 15.12 12.16 14.25
N VAL A 191 14.67 11.57 13.16
CA VAL A 191 15.52 10.78 12.26
C VAL A 191 16.36 11.77 11.44
N GLN A 192 17.65 11.51 11.28
CA GLN A 192 18.55 12.34 10.48
C GLN A 192 18.25 12.17 8.98
N GLN A 193 18.40 13.23 8.20
CA GLN A 193 18.07 13.23 6.78
C GLN A 193 18.90 12.19 5.99
N GLU A 194 20.17 12.03 6.33
CA GLU A 194 21.10 11.10 5.69
C GLU A 194 20.68 9.63 5.88
N ARG A 195 19.91 9.36 6.93
CA ARG A 195 19.36 8.02 7.24
C ARG A 195 17.96 7.81 6.67
N THR A 196 17.34 8.84 6.10
CA THR A 196 16.02 8.70 5.49
C THR A 196 16.13 8.28 4.03
N ARG A 197 15.19 7.43 3.57
CA ARG A 197 15.08 7.04 2.15
C ARG A 197 13.63 7.09 1.71
N TYR A 198 13.37 7.71 0.58
CA TYR A 198 12.08 7.62 -0.10
C TYR A 198 11.98 6.29 -0.82
N PHE A 199 11.02 5.49 -0.43
CA PHE A 199 10.80 4.15 -0.96
C PHE A 199 9.31 3.95 -1.22
N PRO A 200 8.79 4.45 -2.35
CA PRO A 200 7.37 4.39 -2.68
C PRO A 200 6.92 2.97 -2.99
N ASN A 201 5.63 2.73 -2.84
CA ASN A 201 4.99 1.56 -3.39
C ASN A 201 5.02 1.64 -4.93
N TRP A 202 5.05 0.48 -5.59
CA TRP A 202 5.23 0.37 -7.03
C TRP A 202 4.07 -0.37 -7.71
N VAL A 203 4.10 -0.38 -9.01
CA VAL A 203 3.19 -1.15 -9.85
C VAL A 203 3.99 -1.92 -10.91
N ASP A 204 3.54 -3.14 -11.20
CA ASP A 204 4.08 -3.91 -12.31
C ASP A 204 3.46 -3.43 -13.63
N MET A 205 4.24 -2.69 -14.41
CA MET A 205 3.81 -2.13 -15.70
C MET A 205 3.54 -3.18 -16.76
N SER A 206 3.99 -4.42 -16.56
CA SER A 206 3.69 -5.52 -17.45
C SER A 206 2.25 -6.03 -17.29
N HIS A 207 1.71 -5.93 -16.07
CA HIS A 207 0.36 -6.36 -15.73
C HIS A 207 -0.68 -5.25 -15.90
N VAL A 208 -0.29 -3.98 -15.71
CA VAL A 208 -1.19 -2.83 -15.85
C VAL A 208 -0.77 -2.01 -17.06
N ARG A 209 -1.51 -2.13 -18.14
CA ARG A 209 -1.25 -1.42 -19.41
C ARG A 209 -2.49 -0.65 -19.85
N PRO A 210 -2.31 0.52 -20.49
CA PRO A 210 -3.39 1.12 -21.27
C PRO A 210 -3.83 0.11 -22.35
N SER A 211 -4.98 -0.51 -22.17
CA SER A 211 -5.48 -1.52 -23.09
C SER A 211 -6.68 -0.97 -23.85
N LEU A 212 -6.72 -1.22 -25.16
CA LEU A 212 -7.90 -0.99 -25.99
C LEU A 212 -8.97 -2.07 -25.74
N ALA A 213 -8.60 -3.22 -25.16
CA ALA A 213 -9.50 -4.35 -24.91
C ALA A 213 -10.17 -4.25 -23.53
N SER A 214 -10.93 -3.19 -23.27
CA SER A 214 -11.70 -2.99 -22.03
C SER A 214 -13.02 -3.76 -21.99
N GLY A 215 -13.29 -4.62 -22.99
CA GLY A 215 -14.63 -5.11 -23.28
C GLY A 215 -15.21 -6.15 -22.32
N SER A 216 -14.41 -7.00 -21.66
CA SER A 216 -14.96 -8.14 -20.92
C SER A 216 -15.81 -7.73 -19.71
N HIS A 217 -15.33 -6.81 -18.89
CA HIS A 217 -16.08 -6.33 -17.70
C HIS A 217 -17.25 -5.42 -18.08
N ARG A 218 -17.11 -4.58 -19.14
CA ARG A 218 -18.21 -3.73 -19.63
C ARG A 218 -19.36 -4.59 -20.15
N ALA A 219 -19.06 -5.60 -20.98
CA ALA A 219 -20.05 -6.53 -21.50
C ALA A 219 -20.75 -7.33 -20.38
N GLN A 220 -19.98 -7.80 -19.38
CA GLN A 220 -20.53 -8.50 -18.22
C GLN A 220 -21.54 -7.65 -17.43
N LEU A 221 -21.35 -6.34 -17.38
CA LEU A 221 -22.21 -5.39 -16.67
C LEU A 221 -23.32 -4.81 -17.56
N GLY A 222 -23.35 -5.13 -18.85
CA GLY A 222 -24.29 -4.55 -19.80
C GLY A 222 -24.06 -3.06 -20.08
N ILE A 223 -22.84 -2.58 -19.87
CA ILE A 223 -22.45 -1.18 -20.08
C ILE A 223 -22.14 -0.95 -21.56
N ASP A 224 -22.76 0.07 -22.17
CA ASP A 224 -22.50 0.45 -23.56
C ASP A 224 -21.02 0.76 -23.79
N ALA A 225 -20.52 0.38 -24.96
CA ALA A 225 -19.12 0.59 -25.33
C ALA A 225 -18.70 2.07 -25.33
N ASN A 226 -19.63 2.96 -25.66
CA ASN A 226 -19.42 4.41 -25.70
C ASN A 226 -19.66 5.11 -24.35
N ALA A 227 -20.14 4.38 -23.34
CA ALA A 227 -20.36 4.96 -22.02
C ALA A 227 -19.03 5.35 -21.35
N THR A 228 -19.05 6.48 -20.64
CA THR A 228 -17.97 6.91 -19.75
C THR A 228 -18.04 6.13 -18.46
N VAL A 229 -17.07 5.25 -18.22
CA VAL A 229 -17.00 4.42 -17.00
C VAL A 229 -16.16 5.10 -15.93
N VAL A 230 -16.78 5.39 -14.79
CA VAL A 230 -16.14 5.91 -13.57
C VAL A 230 -15.91 4.75 -12.61
N LEU A 231 -14.65 4.36 -12.41
CA LEU A 231 -14.30 3.19 -11.62
C LEU A 231 -13.73 3.58 -10.24
N PHE A 232 -14.31 2.99 -9.19
CA PHE A 232 -13.64 2.81 -7.92
C PHE A 232 -13.26 1.35 -7.75
N SER A 233 -12.00 1.06 -7.39
CA SER A 233 -11.56 -0.31 -7.10
C SER A 233 -10.75 -0.39 -5.81
N GLY A 234 -11.03 -1.41 -4.97
CA GLY A 234 -10.28 -1.72 -3.77
C GLY A 234 -11.14 -1.94 -2.52
N SER A 235 -10.50 -1.87 -1.34
CA SER A 235 -11.20 -2.07 -0.05
C SER A 235 -12.28 -0.99 0.16
N LEU A 236 -13.45 -1.42 0.63
CA LEU A 236 -14.58 -0.56 0.98
C LEU A 236 -14.55 -0.22 2.48
N GLY A 237 -13.50 0.49 2.89
CA GLY A 237 -13.26 0.87 4.29
C GLY A 237 -13.93 2.18 4.72
N ALA A 238 -14.21 2.32 6.02
CA ALA A 238 -14.90 3.49 6.57
C ALA A 238 -14.17 4.84 6.40
N LYS A 239 -12.83 4.80 6.25
CA LYS A 239 -11.98 6.00 6.16
C LYS A 239 -11.82 6.56 4.74
N GLN A 240 -12.50 5.97 3.75
CA GLN A 240 -12.27 6.30 2.35
C GLN A 240 -13.29 7.29 1.75
N GLY A 241 -14.22 7.83 2.54
CA GLY A 241 -15.20 8.81 2.05
C GLY A 241 -16.12 8.29 0.94
N LEU A 242 -16.39 6.97 0.92
CA LEU A 242 -17.05 6.27 -0.19
C LEU A 242 -18.49 6.70 -0.46
N MET A 243 -19.16 7.32 0.50
CA MET A 243 -20.55 7.78 0.34
C MET A 243 -20.70 8.86 -0.73
N MET A 244 -19.62 9.57 -1.07
CA MET A 244 -19.64 10.51 -2.18
C MET A 244 -19.94 9.85 -3.53
N ILE A 245 -19.67 8.54 -3.69
CA ILE A 245 -19.86 7.83 -4.98
C ILE A 245 -21.35 7.73 -5.33
N PRO A 246 -22.24 7.15 -4.50
CA PRO A 246 -23.66 7.13 -4.80
C PRO A 246 -24.28 8.55 -4.83
N GLU A 247 -23.75 9.53 -4.11
CA GLU A 247 -24.19 10.92 -4.17
C GLU A 247 -23.85 11.55 -5.54
N ALA A 248 -22.62 11.39 -6.03
CA ALA A 248 -22.22 11.86 -7.36
C ALA A 248 -22.99 11.14 -8.48
N ALA A 249 -23.23 9.83 -8.34
CA ALA A 249 -24.03 9.06 -9.29
C ALA A 249 -25.49 9.54 -9.34
N ARG A 250 -26.06 9.96 -8.21
CA ARG A 250 -27.42 10.54 -8.17
C ARG A 250 -27.48 11.89 -8.86
N ILE A 251 -26.47 12.76 -8.70
CA ILE A 251 -26.38 14.05 -9.39
C ILE A 251 -26.31 13.84 -10.92
N LEU A 252 -25.68 12.76 -11.36
CA LEU A 252 -25.51 12.43 -12.78
C LEU A 252 -26.53 11.41 -13.30
N ALA A 253 -27.62 11.13 -12.59
CA ALA A 253 -28.58 10.08 -12.94
C ALA A 253 -29.26 10.25 -14.31
N GLU A 254 -29.45 11.51 -14.77
CA GLU A 254 -30.02 11.81 -16.08
C GLU A 254 -29.03 11.61 -17.24
N ARG A 255 -27.73 11.50 -16.94
CA ARG A 255 -26.64 11.31 -17.91
C ARG A 255 -26.38 9.82 -18.09
N ARG A 256 -27.23 9.17 -18.91
CA ARG A 256 -27.19 7.69 -19.13
C ARG A 256 -25.86 7.19 -19.70
N GLU A 257 -25.10 8.03 -20.36
CA GLU A 257 -23.77 7.73 -20.88
C GLU A 257 -22.69 7.67 -19.78
N ILE A 258 -22.98 8.07 -18.52
CA ILE A 258 -22.04 8.03 -17.41
C ILE A 258 -22.42 6.88 -16.48
N GLN A 259 -21.52 5.90 -16.35
CA GLN A 259 -21.74 4.67 -15.59
C GLN A 259 -20.69 4.55 -14.49
N PHE A 260 -21.12 4.31 -13.25
CA PHE A 260 -20.25 4.10 -12.11
C PHE A 260 -20.05 2.60 -11.86
N VAL A 261 -18.82 2.18 -11.61
CA VAL A 261 -18.50 0.81 -11.23
C VAL A 261 -17.74 0.82 -9.91
N ILE A 262 -18.25 0.08 -8.93
CA ILE A 262 -17.61 -0.12 -7.62
C ILE A 262 -17.15 -1.58 -7.55
N CYS A 263 -15.83 -1.79 -7.57
CA CYS A 263 -15.22 -3.11 -7.46
C CYS A 263 -14.52 -3.24 -6.11
N GLY A 264 -14.98 -4.15 -5.26
CA GLY A 264 -14.34 -4.39 -3.99
C GLY A 264 -15.25 -5.00 -2.92
N ASP A 265 -14.67 -5.09 -1.72
CA ASP A 265 -15.37 -5.58 -0.53
C ASP A 265 -14.93 -4.82 0.73
N GLY A 266 -15.76 -4.83 1.77
CA GLY A 266 -15.46 -4.20 3.04
C GLY A 266 -16.68 -3.74 3.80
N VAL A 267 -16.44 -3.19 5.00
CA VAL A 267 -17.50 -2.86 5.99
C VAL A 267 -18.50 -1.80 5.49
N MET A 268 -18.13 -1.00 4.49
CA MET A 268 -19.01 0.02 3.93
C MET A 268 -19.90 -0.50 2.79
N LYS A 269 -19.66 -1.71 2.26
CA LYS A 269 -20.38 -2.25 1.12
C LYS A 269 -21.89 -2.24 1.29
N PRO A 270 -22.47 -2.77 2.39
CA PRO A 270 -23.92 -2.78 2.56
C PRO A 270 -24.54 -1.37 2.59
N LYS A 271 -23.78 -0.40 3.15
CA LYS A 271 -24.25 0.99 3.24
C LYS A 271 -24.24 1.68 1.87
N ILE A 272 -23.23 1.39 1.04
CA ILE A 272 -23.11 1.92 -0.31
C ILE A 272 -24.20 1.33 -1.22
N GLU A 273 -24.42 0.01 -1.14
CA GLU A 273 -25.46 -0.71 -1.88
C GLU A 273 -26.87 -0.18 -1.53
N ALA A 274 -27.14 0.06 -0.23
CA ALA A 274 -28.39 0.66 0.21
C ALA A 274 -28.58 2.10 -0.33
N ALA A 275 -27.51 2.89 -0.36
CA ALA A 275 -27.56 4.28 -0.90
C ALA A 275 -27.72 4.31 -2.42
N ALA A 276 -27.30 3.27 -3.12
CA ALA A 276 -27.41 3.10 -4.56
C ALA A 276 -28.71 2.38 -5.01
N ALA A 277 -29.57 2.00 -4.06
CA ALA A 277 -30.80 1.26 -4.38
C ALA A 277 -31.68 2.05 -5.35
N GLY A 278 -32.12 1.40 -6.43
CA GLY A 278 -32.94 1.99 -7.50
C GLY A 278 -32.17 2.83 -8.52
N MET A 279 -30.85 2.97 -8.42
CA MET A 279 -30.04 3.63 -9.44
C MET A 279 -29.68 2.67 -10.56
N THR A 280 -29.79 3.12 -11.80
CA THR A 280 -29.46 2.34 -13.01
C THR A 280 -28.06 2.62 -13.54
N ASN A 281 -27.39 3.66 -13.04
CA ASN A 281 -26.08 4.11 -13.48
C ASN A 281 -24.94 3.71 -12.53
N ILE A 282 -25.18 2.79 -11.58
CA ILE A 282 -24.19 2.29 -10.63
C ILE A 282 -24.18 0.76 -10.60
N HIS A 283 -23.00 0.18 -10.73
CA HIS A 283 -22.79 -1.26 -10.84
C HIS A 283 -21.79 -1.73 -9.77
N PHE A 284 -21.97 -2.97 -9.30
CA PHE A 284 -21.09 -3.57 -8.30
C PHE A 284 -20.37 -4.79 -8.86
N LEU A 285 -19.08 -4.87 -8.65
CA LEU A 285 -18.26 -6.04 -8.95
C LEU A 285 -17.63 -6.57 -7.65
N PRO A 286 -17.54 -7.89 -7.49
CA PRO A 286 -16.73 -8.47 -6.41
C PRO A 286 -15.26 -8.14 -6.60
N LEU A 287 -14.46 -8.28 -5.54
CA LEU A 287 -13.00 -8.14 -5.63
C LEU A 287 -12.46 -9.07 -6.72
N GLN A 288 -11.70 -8.52 -7.65
CA GLN A 288 -11.14 -9.27 -8.77
C GLN A 288 -9.79 -9.89 -8.38
N PRO A 289 -9.47 -11.08 -8.88
CA PRO A 289 -8.14 -11.68 -8.70
C PRO A 289 -7.06 -10.84 -9.39
N PHE A 290 -5.84 -10.89 -8.85
CA PHE A 290 -4.73 -10.03 -9.26
C PHE A 290 -4.44 -10.08 -10.79
N HIS A 291 -4.53 -11.26 -11.39
CA HIS A 291 -4.28 -11.42 -12.84
C HIS A 291 -5.30 -10.68 -13.71
N ARG A 292 -6.48 -10.34 -13.20
CA ARG A 292 -7.50 -9.54 -13.89
C ARG A 292 -7.47 -8.05 -13.55
N LEU A 293 -6.54 -7.63 -12.68
CA LEU A 293 -6.45 -6.22 -12.23
C LEU A 293 -6.22 -5.28 -13.42
N GLY A 294 -5.36 -5.66 -14.37
CA GLY A 294 -5.09 -4.85 -15.56
C GLY A 294 -6.35 -4.62 -16.42
N GLU A 295 -7.15 -5.67 -16.65
CA GLU A 295 -8.42 -5.58 -17.38
C GLU A 295 -9.44 -4.70 -16.64
N LEU A 296 -9.52 -4.86 -15.31
CA LEU A 296 -10.40 -4.05 -14.46
C LEU A 296 -10.05 -2.57 -14.55
N LEU A 297 -8.78 -2.22 -14.40
CA LEU A 297 -8.34 -0.83 -14.45
C LEU A 297 -8.48 -0.23 -15.86
N ALA A 298 -8.23 -1.01 -16.90
CA ALA A 298 -8.36 -0.59 -18.30
C ALA A 298 -9.83 -0.33 -18.71
N MET A 299 -10.81 -0.95 -18.04
CA MET A 299 -12.23 -0.72 -18.29
C MET A 299 -12.67 0.72 -18.01
N ALA A 300 -11.98 1.40 -17.08
CA ALA A 300 -12.30 2.76 -16.70
C ALA A 300 -11.97 3.79 -17.79
N ASP A 301 -12.78 4.84 -17.87
CA ASP A 301 -12.42 6.09 -18.53
C ASP A 301 -11.89 7.10 -17.52
N VAL A 302 -12.37 7.00 -16.27
CA VAL A 302 -11.96 7.84 -15.14
C VAL A 302 -11.86 6.98 -13.89
N HIS A 303 -10.78 7.09 -13.14
CA HIS A 303 -10.70 6.52 -11.80
C HIS A 303 -11.16 7.51 -10.76
N LEU A 304 -11.92 7.02 -9.79
CA LEU A 304 -12.36 7.81 -8.64
C LEU A 304 -11.61 7.35 -7.38
N LEU A 305 -10.94 8.29 -6.71
CA LEU A 305 -10.14 8.03 -5.52
C LEU A 305 -10.61 8.90 -4.36
N PRO A 306 -11.73 8.53 -3.72
CA PRO A 306 -12.23 9.26 -2.57
C PRO A 306 -11.35 9.02 -1.34
N GLN A 307 -11.14 10.07 -0.55
CA GLN A 307 -10.54 10.03 0.77
C GLN A 307 -11.41 10.78 1.78
N SER A 308 -11.50 10.26 3.00
CA SER A 308 -12.10 11.01 4.10
C SER A 308 -11.22 12.21 4.47
N PRO A 309 -11.80 13.36 4.83
CA PRO A 309 -11.07 14.53 5.32
C PRO A 309 -10.08 14.22 6.45
N ASP A 310 -10.43 13.27 7.32
CA ASP A 310 -9.60 12.84 8.47
C ASP A 310 -8.38 11.99 8.07
N ALA A 311 -8.37 11.44 6.86
CA ALA A 311 -7.30 10.57 6.38
C ALA A 311 -6.33 11.25 5.39
N ALA A 312 -6.64 12.48 4.97
CA ALA A 312 -6.08 13.13 3.80
C ALA A 312 -4.56 13.31 3.81
N ASP A 313 -3.89 13.46 4.96
CA ASP A 313 -2.48 13.85 4.99
C ASP A 313 -1.52 12.75 5.48
N LEU A 314 -2.03 11.54 5.72
CA LEU A 314 -1.25 10.53 6.42
C LEU A 314 -0.58 9.51 5.53
N VAL A 315 -1.21 9.17 4.41
CA VAL A 315 -0.74 8.06 3.55
C VAL A 315 -1.11 8.33 2.11
N LEU A 316 -0.14 8.19 1.21
CA LEU A 316 -0.43 8.12 -0.22
C LEU A 316 -1.17 6.80 -0.52
N PRO A 317 -2.40 6.82 -1.09
CA PRO A 317 -3.15 5.59 -1.31
C PRO A 317 -2.43 4.65 -2.26
N SER A 318 -2.16 3.41 -1.84
CA SER A 318 -1.43 2.41 -2.64
C SER A 318 -2.09 2.05 -3.97
N LYS A 319 -3.40 2.29 -4.11
CA LYS A 319 -4.14 2.06 -5.37
C LYS A 319 -3.85 3.12 -6.44
N LEU A 320 -3.32 4.29 -6.06
CA LEU A 320 -3.01 5.39 -6.97
C LEU A 320 -2.01 4.94 -8.06
N SER A 321 -0.96 4.21 -7.69
CA SER A 321 0.04 3.73 -8.66
C SER A 321 -0.57 2.89 -9.77
N GLY A 322 -1.48 1.97 -9.43
CA GLY A 322 -2.21 1.16 -10.41
C GLY A 322 -3.17 1.99 -11.29
N MET A 323 -3.88 2.96 -10.70
CA MET A 323 -4.78 3.85 -11.45
C MET A 323 -3.99 4.66 -12.48
N LEU A 324 -2.88 5.29 -12.08
CA LEU A 324 -2.03 6.06 -12.99
C LEU A 324 -1.39 5.18 -14.07
N ALA A 325 -0.94 3.98 -13.70
CA ALA A 325 -0.34 3.03 -14.64
C ALA A 325 -1.31 2.55 -15.72
N SER A 326 -2.63 2.56 -15.46
CA SER A 326 -3.65 2.24 -16.46
C SER A 326 -3.77 3.28 -17.58
N GLY A 327 -3.12 4.44 -17.43
CA GLY A 327 -3.20 5.53 -18.41
C GLY A 327 -4.58 6.19 -18.45
N ARG A 328 -5.27 6.25 -17.31
CA ARG A 328 -6.57 6.90 -17.16
C ARG A 328 -6.47 8.06 -16.15
N PRO A 329 -7.23 9.15 -16.35
CA PRO A 329 -7.28 10.25 -15.39
C PRO A 329 -7.84 9.80 -14.05
N VAL A 330 -7.39 10.47 -12.98
CA VAL A 330 -7.85 10.24 -11.62
C VAL A 330 -8.59 11.47 -11.11
N ILE A 331 -9.80 11.29 -10.60
CA ILE A 331 -10.48 12.30 -9.77
C ILE A 331 -10.28 11.86 -8.32
N ALA A 332 -9.62 12.70 -7.52
CA ALA A 332 -9.38 12.38 -6.12
C ALA A 332 -9.88 13.47 -5.19
N THR A 333 -10.44 13.05 -4.03
CA THR A 333 -10.73 13.99 -2.96
C THR A 333 -9.49 14.20 -2.12
N CYS A 334 -8.94 15.41 -2.14
CA CYS A 334 -7.74 15.76 -1.40
C CYS A 334 -7.68 17.27 -1.13
N ARG A 335 -6.95 17.65 -0.09
CA ARG A 335 -6.70 19.05 0.23
C ARG A 335 -5.52 19.58 -0.54
N GLU A 336 -5.56 20.85 -0.86
CA GLU A 336 -4.44 21.58 -1.43
C GLU A 336 -3.19 21.46 -0.53
N GLY A 337 -2.01 21.36 -1.14
CA GLY A 337 -0.75 21.21 -0.44
C GLY A 337 -0.43 19.76 0.00
N THR A 338 -1.34 18.79 -0.20
CA THR A 338 -1.04 17.37 0.03
C THR A 338 -0.24 16.76 -1.14
N GLU A 339 0.50 15.68 -0.89
CA GLU A 339 1.22 14.96 -1.95
C GLU A 339 0.24 14.39 -3.00
N LEU A 340 -0.90 13.86 -2.55
CA LEU A 340 -1.95 13.39 -3.46
C LEU A 340 -2.47 14.51 -4.37
N HIS A 341 -2.70 15.71 -3.81
CA HIS A 341 -3.11 16.87 -4.60
C HIS A 341 -2.08 17.22 -5.69
N SER A 342 -0.80 17.26 -5.34
CA SER A 342 0.28 17.58 -6.29
C SER A 342 0.33 16.59 -7.45
N ILE A 343 0.15 15.29 -7.18
CA ILE A 343 0.13 14.24 -8.21
C ILE A 343 -1.13 14.34 -9.08
N VAL A 344 -2.29 14.44 -8.44
CA VAL A 344 -3.57 14.40 -9.15
C VAL A 344 -3.81 15.65 -9.98
N SER A 345 -3.32 16.81 -9.55
CA SER A 345 -3.39 18.05 -10.35
C SER A 345 -2.68 17.97 -11.71
N VAL A 346 -1.70 17.07 -11.84
CA VAL A 346 -1.01 16.78 -13.12
C VAL A 346 -1.74 15.71 -13.93
N CYS A 347 -2.35 14.71 -13.26
CA CYS A 347 -2.84 13.48 -13.86
C CYS A 347 -4.38 13.38 -13.91
N GLY A 348 -5.09 14.45 -13.54
CA GLY A 348 -6.54 14.45 -13.41
C GLY A 348 -7.08 15.68 -12.71
N ILE A 349 -8.08 15.50 -11.84
CA ILE A 349 -8.76 16.60 -11.15
C ILE A 349 -8.80 16.33 -9.65
N ALA A 350 -8.20 17.23 -8.87
CA ALA A 350 -8.31 17.23 -7.43
C ALA A 350 -9.56 17.99 -7.00
N VAL A 351 -10.34 17.43 -6.09
CA VAL A 351 -11.55 18.06 -5.51
C VAL A 351 -11.42 18.13 -3.99
N PRO A 352 -11.84 19.24 -3.35
CA PRO A 352 -11.81 19.34 -1.91
C PRO A 352 -12.80 18.35 -1.26
N PRO A 353 -12.48 17.81 -0.07
CA PRO A 353 -13.34 16.81 0.58
C PRO A 353 -14.70 17.31 1.03
N GLU A 354 -14.83 18.61 1.30
CA GLU A 354 -16.00 19.24 1.89
C GLU A 354 -17.22 19.24 0.93
N GLU A 355 -16.98 19.39 -0.37
CA GLU A 355 -18.01 19.38 -1.42
C GLU A 355 -17.77 18.26 -2.44
N SER A 356 -17.22 17.16 -1.98
CA SER A 356 -16.62 16.13 -2.83
C SER A 356 -17.59 15.51 -3.85
N ALA A 357 -18.85 15.27 -3.50
CA ALA A 357 -19.83 14.66 -4.42
C ALA A 357 -20.20 15.60 -5.58
N THR A 358 -20.51 16.85 -5.29
CA THR A 358 -20.92 17.86 -6.28
C THR A 358 -19.77 18.19 -7.23
N LEU A 359 -18.57 18.43 -6.68
CA LEU A 359 -17.41 18.78 -7.48
C LEU A 359 -16.88 17.59 -8.28
N ALA A 360 -16.93 16.37 -7.72
CA ALA A 360 -16.59 15.17 -8.48
C ALA A 360 -17.58 14.92 -9.61
N ALA A 361 -18.89 15.12 -9.39
CA ALA A 361 -19.89 15.02 -10.45
C ALA A 361 -19.61 16.02 -11.58
N ALA A 362 -19.25 17.27 -11.25
CA ALA A 362 -18.87 18.28 -12.24
C ALA A 362 -17.59 17.88 -13.00
N ALA A 363 -16.58 17.37 -12.29
CA ALA A 363 -15.33 16.89 -12.91
C ALA A 363 -15.57 15.67 -13.82
N ILE A 364 -16.41 14.71 -13.40
CA ILE A 364 -16.80 13.54 -14.20
C ILE A 364 -17.50 13.98 -15.48
N ARG A 365 -18.49 14.89 -15.35
CA ARG A 365 -19.21 15.44 -16.51
C ARG A 365 -18.23 16.09 -17.48
N LYS A 366 -17.34 16.95 -17.01
CA LYS A 366 -16.30 17.58 -17.83
C LYS A 366 -15.48 16.55 -18.60
N LEU A 367 -14.94 15.54 -17.90
CA LEU A 367 -14.13 14.50 -18.54
C LEU A 367 -14.95 13.59 -19.47
N SER A 368 -16.26 13.47 -19.30
CA SER A 368 -17.16 12.78 -20.22
C SER A 368 -17.38 13.57 -21.51
N GLU A 369 -17.56 14.89 -21.40
CA GLU A 369 -17.82 15.80 -22.50
C GLU A 369 -16.56 16.20 -23.28
N GLU A 370 -15.37 16.13 -22.65
CA GLU A 370 -14.08 16.53 -23.22
C GLU A 370 -13.13 15.32 -23.36
N PRO A 371 -13.31 14.43 -24.34
CA PRO A 371 -12.49 13.22 -24.49
C PRO A 371 -11.01 13.51 -24.74
N GLU A 372 -10.65 14.61 -25.36
CA GLU A 372 -9.26 15.03 -25.60
C GLU A 372 -8.56 15.36 -24.28
N VAL A 373 -9.23 16.07 -23.36
CA VAL A 373 -8.71 16.37 -22.01
C VAL A 373 -8.54 15.08 -21.23
N ARG A 374 -9.49 14.16 -21.34
CA ARG A 374 -9.44 12.84 -20.69
C ARG A 374 -8.23 12.04 -21.17
N VAL A 375 -7.98 12.01 -22.46
CA VAL A 375 -6.82 11.31 -23.08
C VAL A 375 -5.51 11.95 -22.62
N GLU A 376 -5.41 13.28 -22.61
CA GLU A 376 -4.19 13.98 -22.20
C GLU A 376 -3.87 13.74 -20.71
N PHE A 377 -4.86 13.80 -19.81
CA PHE A 377 -4.65 13.43 -18.41
C PHE A 377 -4.23 11.96 -18.26
N GLY A 378 -4.81 11.06 -19.05
CA GLY A 378 -4.43 9.65 -19.07
C GLY A 378 -2.98 9.44 -19.50
N ARG A 379 -2.52 10.16 -20.53
CA ARG A 379 -1.13 10.15 -21.01
C ARG A 379 -0.18 10.64 -19.90
N ARG A 380 -0.51 11.75 -19.23
CA ARG A 380 0.28 12.28 -18.10
C ARG A 380 0.29 11.32 -16.91
N ALA A 381 -0.84 10.69 -16.61
CA ALA A 381 -0.95 9.69 -15.55
C ALA A 381 0.00 8.50 -15.80
N ARG A 382 0.01 7.97 -17.02
CA ARG A 382 0.90 6.89 -17.43
C ARG A 382 2.37 7.30 -17.33
N ALA A 383 2.74 8.45 -17.88
CA ALA A 383 4.11 8.96 -17.83
C ALA A 383 4.58 9.18 -16.38
N TYR A 384 3.71 9.71 -15.52
CA TYR A 384 4.01 9.88 -14.10
C TYR A 384 4.25 8.53 -13.41
N ALA A 385 3.41 7.53 -13.69
CA ALA A 385 3.56 6.20 -13.10
C ALA A 385 4.85 5.51 -13.57
N GLU A 386 5.22 5.61 -14.84
CA GLU A 386 6.47 5.08 -15.39
C GLU A 386 7.69 5.72 -14.73
N ALA A 387 7.68 7.03 -14.54
CA ALA A 387 8.80 7.74 -13.94
C ALA A 387 8.96 7.47 -12.43
N ASN A 388 7.85 7.25 -11.69
CA ASN A 388 7.87 7.26 -10.23
C ASN A 388 7.50 5.94 -9.57
N PHE A 389 6.71 5.07 -10.24
CA PHE A 389 6.11 3.88 -9.63
C PHE A 389 6.38 2.58 -10.38
N GLU A 390 7.18 2.61 -11.46
CA GLU A 390 7.59 1.39 -12.13
C GLU A 390 8.43 0.52 -11.18
N ARG A 391 8.08 -0.78 -11.06
CA ARG A 391 8.64 -1.69 -10.05
C ARG A 391 10.15 -1.79 -10.12
N ASP A 392 10.69 -2.09 -11.29
CA ASP A 392 12.11 -2.39 -11.43
C ASP A 392 12.94 -1.10 -11.26
N ALA A 393 12.43 0.05 -11.72
CA ALA A 393 13.06 1.34 -11.49
C ALA A 393 13.01 1.78 -10.01
N VAL A 394 11.90 1.53 -9.30
CA VAL A 394 11.79 1.84 -7.87
C VAL A 394 12.75 0.97 -7.06
N LEU A 395 12.70 -0.35 -7.26
CA LEU A 395 13.53 -1.30 -6.52
C LEU A 395 15.01 -1.11 -6.85
N GLY A 396 15.36 -0.91 -8.13
CA GLY A 396 16.72 -0.60 -8.56
C GLY A 396 17.26 0.63 -7.82
N ARG A 397 16.58 1.78 -7.91
CA ARG A 397 17.02 3.02 -7.22
C ARG A 397 17.23 2.84 -5.71
N VAL A 398 16.38 2.03 -5.07
CA VAL A 398 16.42 1.85 -3.62
C VAL A 398 17.57 0.92 -3.21
N PHE A 399 17.81 -0.15 -3.98
CA PHE A 399 18.78 -1.19 -3.61
C PHE A 399 20.14 -1.08 -4.32
N GLU A 400 20.27 -0.36 -5.45
CA GLU A 400 21.58 -0.08 -6.08
C GLU A 400 22.59 0.60 -5.14
N GLY A 401 22.12 1.38 -4.17
CA GLY A 401 22.97 1.99 -3.15
C GLY A 401 23.58 0.99 -2.19
N LEU A 402 22.97 -0.18 -1.97
CA LEU A 402 23.50 -1.23 -1.11
C LEU A 402 24.69 -1.94 -1.75
N ASP A 403 24.64 -2.19 -3.06
CA ASP A 403 25.72 -2.89 -3.77
C ASP A 403 27.00 -2.04 -3.80
N ARG A 404 26.89 -0.72 -3.93
CA ARG A 404 28.03 0.20 -3.88
C ARG A 404 28.66 0.29 -2.49
N ALA A 405 27.85 0.30 -1.43
CA ALA A 405 28.34 0.31 -0.06
C ALA A 405 29.07 -1.01 0.29
N ALA A 406 28.57 -2.14 -0.19
CA ALA A 406 29.19 -3.45 0.01
C ALA A 406 30.53 -3.57 -0.74
N SER A 407 30.63 -3.02 -1.95
CA SER A 407 31.87 -3.00 -2.73
C SER A 407 32.94 -2.12 -2.09
N ALA A 408 32.56 -0.94 -1.58
CA ALA A 408 33.50 -0.04 -0.90
C ALA A 408 34.10 -0.63 0.39
N VAL A 409 33.28 -1.36 1.16
CA VAL A 409 33.76 -2.06 2.38
C VAL A 409 34.64 -3.27 2.03
N ALA A 410 34.40 -3.93 0.90
CA ALA A 410 35.27 -5.04 0.45
C ALA A 410 36.64 -4.55 -0.01
N ASP A 411 36.71 -3.39 -0.65
CA ASP A 411 37.98 -2.79 -1.11
C ASP A 411 38.83 -2.24 0.05
N ASP A 412 38.18 -1.71 1.13
CA ASP A 412 38.89 -1.26 2.35
C ASP A 412 39.43 -2.43 3.23
N VAL A 413 38.93 -3.64 3.06
CA VAL A 413 39.40 -4.83 3.81
C VAL A 413 40.56 -5.54 3.09
N VAL A 414 40.78 -5.22 1.81
CA VAL A 414 41.84 -5.80 0.97
C VAL A 414 43.05 -4.85 0.83
N ALA A 415 42.93 -3.61 1.27
CA ALA A 415 44.03 -2.64 1.35
C ALA A 415 44.61 -2.59 2.78
#